data_ec4ec28df63b400b426f12821b057fb1
#
_entry.id   ec4ec28df63b400b426f12821b057fb1
#
_cell.length_a   1.000
_cell.length_b   1.000
_cell.length_c   1.000
_cell.angle_alpha   90.00
_cell.angle_beta   90.00
_cell.angle_gamma   90.00
#
_symmetry.space_group_name_H-M   'P 1'
#
loop_
_entity.id
_entity.type
_entity.pdbx_description
1 polymer ?
#
loop_
_entity_poly.entity_id
_entity_poly.type
_entity_poly.pdbx_seq_one_letter_code
_entity_poly.pdbx_strand_id
1 'polypeptide(L)'
;MVLNNQKAKINVGDQVPVATGNTSVPLGTGGSPTFSQSNTIQYKDTGVTLEVTPRVNANGFVIMKLKQVVSSVVPVLDPTQTQSQSPTINKKEIASSVAVHDGETIVLGGLISDDIADNKNGVPFFYQLPIIGALFGATDKSDIKTELVILITPRVVKNKQDSRVISNEFKRKLTTIYKEEIADGVNNLGTQEHSIP
;
A
#
# COMPACT_ATOMS: atom_id res chain seq x y z
N MET A 1 15.09 9.47 -13.77
CA MET A 1 16.26 10.35 -13.50
C MET A 1 15.77 11.74 -13.14
N VAL A 2 16.46 12.44 -12.25
CA VAL A 2 16.11 13.78 -11.78
C VAL A 2 17.32 14.70 -12.00
N LEU A 3 17.08 15.91 -12.41
CA LEU A 3 18.14 16.91 -12.58
C LEU A 3 18.54 17.51 -11.22
N ASN A 4 19.80 17.93 -11.13
CA ASN A 4 20.32 18.60 -9.94
C ASN A 4 19.53 19.88 -9.63
N ASN A 5 19.17 20.11 -8.38
CA ASN A 5 18.35 21.24 -7.89
C ASN A 5 16.91 21.31 -8.46
N GLN A 6 16.41 20.26 -9.09
CA GLN A 6 15.04 20.23 -9.58
C GLN A 6 14.18 19.27 -8.77
N LYS A 7 12.95 19.67 -8.53
CA LYS A 7 11.94 18.84 -7.87
C LYS A 7 11.36 17.86 -8.89
N ALA A 8 11.41 16.56 -8.58
CA ALA A 8 10.67 15.55 -9.31
C ALA A 8 9.57 14.97 -8.44
N LYS A 9 8.44 14.68 -9.08
CA LYS A 9 7.30 14.00 -8.46
C LYS A 9 6.92 12.81 -9.33
N ILE A 10 6.79 11.65 -8.71
CA ILE A 10 6.30 10.42 -9.32
C ILE A 10 5.08 10.00 -8.52
N ASN A 11 3.98 9.73 -9.21
CA ASN A 11 2.76 9.20 -8.62
C ASN A 11 2.35 7.96 -9.40
N VAL A 12 2.21 6.83 -8.72
CA VAL A 12 1.80 5.54 -9.30
C VAL A 12 0.73 4.95 -8.39
N GLY A 13 -0.46 4.73 -8.94
CA GLY A 13 -1.57 4.19 -8.18
C GLY A 13 -2.91 4.46 -8.83
N ASP A 14 -3.97 4.22 -8.05
CA ASP A 14 -5.36 4.29 -8.48
C ASP A 14 -6.09 5.45 -7.80
N GLN A 15 -7.16 5.91 -8.44
CA GLN A 15 -8.08 6.88 -7.86
C GLN A 15 -9.28 6.16 -7.27
N VAL A 16 -9.56 6.43 -6.00
CA VAL A 16 -10.65 5.80 -5.27
C VAL A 16 -11.75 6.82 -5.00
N PRO A 17 -13.01 6.50 -5.34
CA PRO A 17 -14.14 7.37 -5.04
C PRO A 17 -14.43 7.35 -3.54
N VAL A 18 -14.51 8.53 -2.94
CA VAL A 18 -14.86 8.74 -1.53
C VAL A 18 -16.11 9.60 -1.47
N ALA A 19 -17.14 9.12 -0.79
CA ALA A 19 -18.35 9.90 -0.56
C ALA A 19 -18.07 11.00 0.48
N THR A 20 -18.30 12.27 0.10
CA THR A 20 -18.00 13.44 0.94
C THR A 20 -19.25 14.11 1.49
N GLY A 21 -20.43 13.77 0.98
CA GLY A 21 -21.68 14.32 1.45
C GLY A 21 -22.88 13.51 0.98
N ASN A 22 -23.87 13.36 1.87
CA ASN A 22 -25.16 12.77 1.58
C ASN A 22 -26.21 13.83 1.81
N THR A 23 -27.00 14.15 0.80
CA THR A 23 -28.14 15.05 0.91
C THR A 23 -29.40 14.25 0.64
N SER A 24 -30.30 14.20 1.64
CA SER A 24 -31.61 13.59 1.50
C SER A 24 -32.62 14.72 1.29
N VAL A 25 -33.28 14.75 0.13
CA VAL A 25 -34.33 15.70 -0.18
C VAL A 25 -35.66 14.99 -0.17
N PRO A 26 -36.67 15.44 0.63
CA PRO A 26 -38.01 14.87 0.60
C PRO A 26 -38.67 15.14 -0.77
N LEU A 27 -39.11 14.09 -1.41
CA LEU A 27 -39.77 14.15 -2.70
C LEU A 27 -41.27 13.87 -2.49
N GLY A 28 -42.11 14.91 -2.46
CA GLY A 28 -43.57 14.81 -2.47
C GLY A 28 -44.28 15.19 -1.18
N THR A 29 -45.47 15.80 -1.35
CA THR A 29 -46.37 16.32 -0.32
C THR A 29 -47.63 15.48 -0.18
N GLY A 30 -47.59 14.15 -0.37
CA GLY A 30 -48.77 13.35 -0.25
C GLY A 30 -48.49 11.86 -0.09
N GLY A 31 -48.76 11.30 1.04
CA GLY A 31 -48.62 9.88 1.30
C GLY A 31 -47.28 9.55 1.96
N SER A 32 -46.73 8.40 1.81
CA SER A 32 -45.44 7.98 2.42
C SER A 32 -44.27 8.87 1.95
N PRO A 33 -43.46 9.37 2.87
CA PRO A 33 -42.32 10.22 2.51
C PRO A 33 -41.31 9.43 1.70
N THR A 34 -41.15 9.75 0.43
CA THR A 34 -40.07 9.24 -0.43
C THR A 34 -38.93 10.21 -0.36
N PHE A 35 -37.71 9.73 -0.06
CA PHE A 35 -36.50 10.54 -0.02
C PHE A 35 -35.66 10.27 -1.25
N SER A 36 -35.22 11.33 -1.93
CA SER A 36 -34.18 11.24 -2.95
C SER A 36 -32.83 11.48 -2.27
N GLN A 37 -31.95 10.51 -2.38
CA GLN A 37 -30.60 10.59 -1.81
C GLN A 37 -29.62 10.97 -2.94
N SER A 38 -28.88 12.07 -2.73
CA SER A 38 -27.81 12.51 -3.61
C SER A 38 -26.46 12.42 -2.88
N ASN A 39 -25.54 11.69 -3.46
CA ASN A 39 -24.20 11.50 -2.90
C ASN A 39 -23.20 12.33 -3.71
N THR A 40 -22.38 13.14 -3.02
CA THR A 40 -21.24 13.82 -3.63
C THR A 40 -20.02 12.94 -3.52
N ILE A 41 -19.38 12.62 -4.65
CA ILE A 41 -18.21 11.77 -4.72
C ILE A 41 -16.98 12.61 -5.04
N GLN A 42 -15.90 12.41 -4.30
CA GLN A 42 -14.59 12.97 -4.57
C GLN A 42 -13.59 11.85 -4.80
N TYR A 43 -12.81 11.93 -5.88
CA TYR A 43 -11.74 10.98 -6.14
C TYR A 43 -10.49 11.34 -5.34
N LYS A 44 -9.92 10.35 -4.65
CA LYS A 44 -8.65 10.47 -3.94
C LYS A 44 -7.61 9.55 -4.53
N ASP A 45 -6.42 10.08 -4.78
CA ASP A 45 -5.27 9.31 -5.25
C ASP A 45 -4.80 8.37 -4.13
N THR A 46 -4.60 7.10 -4.49
CA THR A 46 -4.00 6.07 -3.65
C THR A 46 -2.83 5.43 -4.38
N GLY A 47 -1.94 4.76 -3.66
CA GLY A 47 -0.73 4.17 -4.22
C GLY A 47 0.53 4.81 -3.67
N VAL A 48 1.56 4.94 -4.50
CA VAL A 48 2.88 5.44 -4.11
C VAL A 48 3.16 6.79 -4.77
N THR A 49 3.39 7.81 -3.93
CA THR A 49 3.86 9.12 -4.38
C THR A 49 5.25 9.36 -3.81
N LEU A 50 6.20 9.68 -4.67
CA LEU A 50 7.56 10.08 -4.31
C LEU A 50 7.85 11.47 -4.87
N GLU A 51 8.18 12.39 -3.98
CA GLU A 51 8.74 13.70 -4.33
C GLU A 51 10.19 13.77 -3.86
N VAL A 52 11.08 14.17 -4.72
CA VAL A 52 12.51 14.30 -4.39
C VAL A 52 13.10 15.56 -5.02
N THR A 53 13.92 16.25 -4.24
CA THR A 53 14.72 17.38 -4.72
C THR A 53 16.17 17.11 -4.35
N PRO A 54 16.99 16.62 -5.28
CA PRO A 54 18.41 16.34 -5.04
C PRO A 54 19.26 17.58 -5.24
N ARG A 55 20.34 17.66 -4.48
CA ARG A 55 21.43 18.64 -4.64
C ARG A 55 22.74 17.91 -4.51
N VAL A 56 23.51 17.90 -5.58
CA VAL A 56 24.82 17.26 -5.62
C VAL A 56 25.92 18.29 -5.39
N ASN A 57 26.81 18.02 -4.44
CA ASN A 57 27.99 18.84 -4.17
C ASN A 57 29.22 18.33 -4.94
N ALA A 58 30.22 19.18 -5.10
CA ALA A 58 31.47 18.84 -5.80
C ALA A 58 32.24 17.66 -5.17
N ASN A 59 32.04 17.42 -3.87
CA ASN A 59 32.70 16.35 -3.11
C ASN A 59 32.00 14.98 -3.21
N GLY A 60 31.00 14.83 -4.10
CA GLY A 60 30.25 13.56 -4.24
C GLY A 60 29.15 13.34 -3.21
N PHE A 61 28.87 14.32 -2.34
CA PHE A 61 27.70 14.26 -1.45
C PHE A 61 26.43 14.65 -2.20
N VAL A 62 25.41 13.86 -1.99
CA VAL A 62 24.05 14.08 -2.48
C VAL A 62 23.16 14.45 -1.31
N ILE A 63 22.73 15.71 -1.25
CA ILE A 63 21.74 16.17 -0.30
C ILE A 63 20.37 16.03 -0.97
N MET A 64 19.46 15.30 -0.34
CA MET A 64 18.12 15.08 -0.88
C MET A 64 17.07 15.51 0.12
N LYS A 65 16.13 16.33 -0.36
CA LYS A 65 14.85 16.52 0.32
C LYS A 65 13.86 15.58 -0.34
N LEU A 66 13.27 14.68 0.45
CA LEU A 66 12.34 13.68 -0.06
C LEU A 66 11.06 13.67 0.75
N LYS A 67 9.97 13.39 0.06
CA LYS A 67 8.67 13.11 0.65
C LYS A 67 8.10 11.88 -0.05
N GLN A 68 7.84 10.84 0.71
CA GLN A 68 7.22 9.62 0.22
C GLN A 68 5.89 9.41 0.91
N VAL A 69 4.87 9.13 0.13
CA VAL A 69 3.54 8.76 0.60
C VAL A 69 3.19 7.41 -0.01
N VAL A 70 2.82 6.46 0.83
CA VAL A 70 2.28 5.16 0.42
C VAL A 70 0.88 5.07 0.99
N SER A 71 -0.11 4.89 0.13
CA SER A 71 -1.50 4.73 0.53
C SER A 71 -2.11 3.50 -0.11
N SER A 72 -2.94 2.79 0.64
CA SER A 72 -3.67 1.62 0.19
C SER A 72 -5.11 1.66 0.68
N VAL A 73 -6.00 1.11 -0.11
CA VAL A 73 -7.42 0.99 0.24
C VAL A 73 -7.62 -0.29 1.04
N VAL A 74 -8.33 -0.19 2.15
CA VAL A 74 -8.79 -1.36 2.90
C VAL A 74 -10.15 -1.74 2.31
N PRO A 75 -10.30 -2.95 1.75
CA PRO A 75 -11.58 -3.42 1.26
C PRO A 75 -12.60 -3.49 2.40
N VAL A 76 -13.82 -3.01 2.13
CA VAL A 76 -14.95 -3.22 3.05
C VAL A 76 -15.43 -4.64 2.85
N LEU A 77 -15.23 -5.49 3.85
CA LEU A 77 -15.58 -6.92 3.81
C LEU A 77 -17.05 -7.21 4.15
N ASP A 78 -17.85 -6.21 4.49
CA ASP A 78 -19.24 -6.42 4.90
C ASP A 78 -20.21 -6.21 3.72
N PRO A 79 -20.73 -7.30 3.11
CA PRO A 79 -21.65 -7.22 1.98
C PRO A 79 -23.04 -6.72 2.37
N THR A 80 -23.36 -6.59 3.66
CA THR A 80 -24.66 -6.13 4.14
C THR A 80 -24.75 -4.60 4.24
N GLN A 81 -23.63 -3.92 4.21
CA GLN A 81 -23.56 -2.46 4.23
C GLN A 81 -23.54 -1.88 2.81
N THR A 82 -24.68 -1.96 2.18
CA THR A 82 -24.91 -1.41 0.84
C THR A 82 -24.77 0.12 0.82
N GLN A 83 -23.89 0.59 -0.07
CA GLN A 83 -23.96 1.86 -0.80
C GLN A 83 -23.52 3.19 -0.16
N SER A 84 -23.19 3.29 1.11
CA SER A 84 -22.86 4.63 1.67
C SER A 84 -21.52 4.72 2.41
N GLN A 85 -20.73 3.67 2.49
CA GLN A 85 -19.47 3.73 3.22
C GLN A 85 -18.30 4.10 2.29
N SER A 86 -17.66 5.21 2.62
CA SER A 86 -16.37 5.55 2.06
C SER A 86 -15.33 4.51 2.45
N PRO A 87 -14.50 4.04 1.52
CA PRO A 87 -13.44 3.10 1.84
C PRO A 87 -12.44 3.72 2.83
N THR A 88 -11.90 2.90 3.70
CA THR A 88 -10.80 3.31 4.58
C THR A 88 -9.52 3.34 3.80
N ILE A 89 -8.76 4.42 3.90
CA ILE A 89 -7.47 4.58 3.24
C ILE A 89 -6.38 4.58 4.30
N ASN A 90 -5.52 3.58 4.28
CA ASN A 90 -4.30 3.54 5.05
C ASN A 90 -3.25 4.40 4.36
N LYS A 91 -2.65 5.34 5.10
CA LYS A 91 -1.62 6.24 4.58
C LYS A 91 -0.37 6.17 5.46
N LYS A 92 0.77 5.95 4.83
CA LYS A 92 2.10 6.05 5.44
C LYS A 92 2.86 7.17 4.74
N GLU A 93 3.33 8.15 5.50
CA GLU A 93 4.02 9.33 4.96
C GLU A 93 5.34 9.55 5.68
N ILE A 94 6.40 9.74 4.90
CA ILE A 94 7.72 10.12 5.38
C ILE A 94 8.17 11.37 4.63
N ALA A 95 8.65 12.37 5.38
CA ALA A 95 9.32 13.54 4.85
C ALA A 95 10.66 13.71 5.58
N SER A 96 11.76 13.72 4.84
CA SER A 96 13.11 13.79 5.40
C SER A 96 14.06 14.57 4.50
N SER A 97 15.12 15.09 5.12
CA SER A 97 16.26 15.67 4.41
C SER A 97 17.51 14.91 4.82
N VAL A 98 18.21 14.32 3.87
CA VAL A 98 19.36 13.46 4.11
C VAL A 98 20.53 13.86 3.22
N ALA A 99 21.75 13.67 3.73
CA ALA A 99 22.97 13.81 2.98
C ALA A 99 23.70 12.46 2.98
N VAL A 100 24.05 11.97 1.80
CA VAL A 100 24.65 10.65 1.62
C VAL A 100 25.64 10.68 0.45
N HIS A 101 26.65 9.83 0.49
CA HIS A 101 27.57 9.69 -0.63
C HIS A 101 26.94 9.00 -1.83
N ASP A 102 27.44 9.32 -3.02
CA ASP A 102 27.09 8.64 -4.26
C ASP A 102 27.28 7.12 -4.14
N GLY A 103 26.23 6.35 -4.37
CA GLY A 103 26.21 4.89 -4.30
C GLY A 103 26.04 4.27 -2.90
N GLU A 104 26.03 5.07 -1.82
CA GLU A 104 25.78 4.58 -0.47
C GLU A 104 24.29 4.47 -0.16
N THR A 105 23.93 3.48 0.65
CA THR A 105 22.54 3.26 1.11
C THR A 105 22.38 3.81 2.51
N ILE A 106 21.37 4.64 2.68
CA ILE A 106 20.97 5.16 4.00
C ILE A 106 19.56 4.71 4.36
N VAL A 107 19.35 4.43 5.66
CA VAL A 107 18.04 4.19 6.24
C VAL A 107 17.39 5.53 6.55
N LEU A 108 16.22 5.80 5.97
CA LEU A 108 15.46 7.03 6.22
C LEU A 108 14.62 6.94 7.49
N GLY A 109 14.19 5.75 7.81
CA GLY A 109 13.33 5.49 8.95
C GLY A 109 12.65 4.13 8.82
N GLY A 110 11.90 3.78 9.84
CA GLY A 110 11.13 2.55 9.88
C GLY A 110 9.96 2.64 10.84
N LEU A 111 9.06 1.69 10.74
CA LEU A 111 7.94 1.47 11.65
C LEU A 111 7.95 -0.01 12.02
N ILE A 112 7.82 -0.26 13.32
CA ILE A 112 7.58 -1.60 13.86
C ILE A 112 6.26 -1.51 14.60
N SER A 113 5.30 -2.36 14.22
CA SER A 113 4.02 -2.51 14.91
C SER A 113 3.83 -3.97 15.27
N ASP A 114 3.45 -4.19 16.52
CA ASP A 114 3.12 -5.51 17.08
C ASP A 114 1.66 -5.46 17.53
N ASP A 115 0.80 -6.18 16.82
CA ASP A 115 -0.62 -6.29 17.12
C ASP A 115 -0.92 -7.69 17.68
N ILE A 116 -1.17 -7.75 18.98
CA ILE A 116 -1.50 -9.00 19.67
C ILE A 116 -2.98 -8.97 20.02
N ALA A 117 -3.74 -9.93 19.48
CA ALA A 117 -5.14 -10.14 19.83
C ALA A 117 -5.28 -11.53 20.48
N ASP A 118 -5.76 -11.56 21.73
CA ASP A 118 -6.06 -12.78 22.48
C ASP A 118 -7.57 -12.83 22.76
N ASN A 119 -8.29 -13.57 21.93
CA ASN A 119 -9.72 -13.74 22.05
C ASN A 119 -10.04 -15.08 22.72
N LYS A 120 -10.65 -15.01 23.89
CA LYS A 120 -11.09 -16.19 24.64
C LYS A 120 -12.62 -16.24 24.68
N ASN A 121 -13.18 -17.21 23.98
CA ASN A 121 -14.61 -17.48 23.96
C ASN A 121 -14.89 -18.81 24.66
N GLY A 122 -15.76 -18.81 25.64
CA GLY A 122 -16.08 -20.07 26.35
C GLY A 122 -17.28 -19.95 27.28
N VAL A 123 -17.77 -21.09 27.76
CA VAL A 123 -18.86 -21.14 28.73
C VAL A 123 -18.34 -20.59 30.06
N PRO A 124 -18.98 -19.54 30.64
CA PRO A 124 -18.52 -18.94 31.89
C PRO A 124 -18.46 -20.00 32.97
N PHE A 125 -17.44 -19.94 33.85
CA PHE A 125 -17.10 -20.89 34.90
C PHE A 125 -16.35 -22.13 34.41
N PHE A 126 -16.71 -22.77 33.31
CA PHE A 126 -16.11 -24.03 32.85
C PHE A 126 -14.82 -23.84 32.06
N TYR A 127 -14.69 -22.74 31.32
CA TYR A 127 -13.49 -22.49 30.49
C TYR A 127 -12.24 -22.16 31.33
N GLN A 128 -12.40 -21.79 32.62
CA GLN A 128 -11.29 -21.45 33.54
C GLN A 128 -10.68 -22.66 34.25
N LEU A 129 -11.29 -23.84 34.11
CA LEU A 129 -10.82 -25.02 34.79
C LEU A 129 -9.54 -25.59 34.13
N PRO A 130 -8.48 -25.85 34.91
CA PRO A 130 -7.31 -26.54 34.38
C PRO A 130 -7.71 -27.96 33.96
N ILE A 131 -7.26 -28.45 32.82
CA ILE A 131 -7.49 -29.76 32.22
C ILE A 131 -8.75 -29.84 31.34
N ILE A 132 -9.92 -29.43 31.82
CA ILE A 132 -11.18 -29.55 31.07
C ILE A 132 -11.61 -28.26 30.41
N GLY A 133 -10.99 -27.11 30.70
CA GLY A 133 -11.32 -25.80 30.12
C GLY A 133 -11.20 -25.77 28.61
N ALA A 134 -10.27 -26.54 28.03
CA ALA A 134 -10.10 -26.64 26.58
C ALA A 134 -11.30 -27.29 25.84
N LEU A 135 -12.14 -28.04 26.53
CA LEU A 135 -13.36 -28.65 25.99
C LEU A 135 -14.55 -27.67 25.98
N PHE A 136 -14.49 -26.61 26.79
CA PHE A 136 -15.57 -25.64 26.98
C PHE A 136 -15.22 -24.23 26.53
N GLY A 137 -14.05 -24.04 25.94
CA GLY A 137 -13.60 -22.74 25.42
C GLY A 137 -12.73 -22.86 24.20
N ALA A 138 -12.80 -21.85 23.33
CA ALA A 138 -11.89 -21.64 22.22
C ALA A 138 -10.99 -20.43 22.52
N THR A 139 -9.70 -20.61 22.34
CA THR A 139 -8.73 -19.51 22.44
C THR A 139 -8.18 -19.25 21.05
N ASP A 140 -8.40 -18.04 20.55
CA ASP A 140 -7.87 -17.57 19.28
C ASP A 140 -6.81 -16.50 19.57
N LYS A 141 -5.57 -16.82 19.26
CA LYS A 141 -4.42 -15.93 19.38
C LYS A 141 -3.98 -15.50 18.01
N SER A 142 -4.01 -14.20 17.77
CA SER A 142 -3.45 -13.58 16.59
C SER A 142 -2.29 -12.67 17.01
N ASP A 143 -1.11 -12.91 16.43
CA ASP A 143 0.10 -12.11 16.62
C ASP A 143 0.55 -11.64 15.24
N ILE A 144 0.39 -10.34 14.95
CA ILE A 144 0.73 -9.76 13.66
C ILE A 144 1.83 -8.72 13.86
N LYS A 145 3.03 -9.06 13.43
CA LYS A 145 4.17 -8.16 13.42
C LYS A 145 4.34 -7.52 12.05
N THR A 146 4.27 -6.20 12.01
CA THR A 146 4.46 -5.42 10.78
C THR A 146 5.73 -4.59 10.91
N GLU A 147 6.67 -4.80 10.00
CA GLU A 147 7.92 -4.05 9.93
C GLU A 147 7.99 -3.31 8.58
N LEU A 148 8.26 -2.01 8.62
CA LEU A 148 8.49 -1.17 7.45
C LEU A 148 9.85 -0.50 7.60
N VAL A 149 10.76 -0.71 6.65
CA VAL A 149 12.05 -0.02 6.58
C VAL A 149 12.15 0.67 5.23
N ILE A 150 12.56 1.94 5.24
CA ILE A 150 12.74 2.73 4.03
C ILE A 150 14.22 3.03 3.85
N LEU A 151 14.75 2.54 2.73
CA LEU A 151 16.15 2.67 2.31
C LEU A 151 16.21 3.51 1.05
N ILE A 152 17.24 4.35 0.93
CA ILE A 152 17.52 5.09 -0.31
C ILE A 152 19.00 5.01 -0.67
N THR A 153 19.26 4.81 -1.95
CA THR A 153 20.60 4.77 -2.53
C THR A 153 20.66 5.70 -3.73
N PRO A 154 21.21 6.92 -3.60
CA PRO A 154 21.37 7.81 -4.73
C PRO A 154 22.51 7.35 -5.63
N ARG A 155 22.36 7.55 -6.93
CA ARG A 155 23.42 7.35 -7.92
C ARG A 155 23.53 8.58 -8.79
N VAL A 156 24.70 9.19 -8.81
CA VAL A 156 25.00 10.38 -9.60
C VAL A 156 25.51 9.98 -10.98
N VAL A 157 24.80 10.42 -12.00
CA VAL A 157 25.17 10.17 -13.40
C VAL A 157 26.00 11.35 -13.89
N LYS A 158 27.28 11.13 -14.15
CA LYS A 158 28.20 12.16 -14.64
C LYS A 158 28.39 12.13 -16.17
N ASN A 159 28.29 10.94 -16.76
CA ASN A 159 28.58 10.72 -18.19
C ASN A 159 27.47 9.99 -18.91
N LYS A 160 27.39 10.13 -20.24
CA LYS A 160 26.44 9.37 -21.07
C LYS A 160 26.62 7.85 -20.96
N GLN A 161 27.82 7.38 -20.69
CA GLN A 161 28.10 5.95 -20.50
C GLN A 161 27.47 5.43 -19.23
N ASP A 162 27.59 6.15 -18.11
CA ASP A 162 26.96 5.79 -16.83
C ASP A 162 25.44 5.73 -16.97
N SER A 163 24.85 6.70 -17.70
CA SER A 163 23.40 6.72 -17.98
C SER A 163 22.94 5.47 -18.72
N ARG A 164 23.72 5.00 -19.71
CA ARG A 164 23.39 3.78 -20.48
C ARG A 164 23.51 2.53 -19.61
N VAL A 165 24.53 2.44 -18.78
CA VAL A 165 24.75 1.30 -17.87
C VAL A 165 23.56 1.17 -16.90
N ILE A 166 23.21 2.26 -16.24
CA ILE A 166 22.08 2.26 -15.28
C ILE A 166 20.76 1.94 -15.97
N SER A 167 20.51 2.52 -17.15
CA SER A 167 19.29 2.25 -17.92
C SER A 167 19.20 0.79 -18.38
N ASN A 168 20.33 0.21 -18.80
CA ASN A 168 20.37 -1.19 -19.22
C ASN A 168 20.22 -2.16 -18.04
N GLU A 169 20.82 -1.84 -16.89
CA GLU A 169 20.64 -2.60 -15.65
C GLU A 169 19.17 -2.61 -15.22
N PHE A 170 18.51 -1.46 -15.29
CA PHE A 170 17.09 -1.34 -14.97
C PHE A 170 16.21 -2.13 -15.94
N LYS A 171 16.49 -2.03 -17.26
CA LYS A 171 15.78 -2.82 -18.27
C LYS A 171 15.96 -4.33 -18.03
N ARG A 172 17.16 -4.77 -17.67
CA ARG A 172 17.44 -6.18 -17.41
C ARG A 172 16.64 -6.70 -16.21
N LYS A 173 16.54 -5.91 -15.12
CA LYS A 173 15.72 -6.25 -13.96
C LYS A 173 14.22 -6.37 -14.31
N LEU A 174 13.71 -5.44 -15.11
CA LEU A 174 12.33 -5.50 -15.60
C LEU A 174 12.08 -6.74 -16.47
N THR A 175 12.99 -7.05 -17.39
CA THR A 175 12.85 -8.23 -18.28
C THR A 175 12.86 -9.55 -17.51
N THR A 176 13.57 -9.62 -16.38
CA THR A 176 13.59 -10.80 -15.52
C THR A 176 12.23 -11.01 -14.85
N ILE A 177 11.59 -9.93 -14.37
CA ILE A 177 10.25 -9.98 -13.76
C ILE A 177 9.21 -10.49 -14.77
N TYR A 178 9.22 -9.96 -16.01
CA TYR A 178 8.31 -10.43 -17.06
C TYR A 178 8.52 -11.89 -17.47
N LYS A 179 9.76 -12.39 -17.42
CA LYS A 179 10.03 -13.81 -17.72
C LYS A 179 9.48 -14.74 -16.65
N GLU A 180 9.53 -14.36 -15.41
CA GLU A 180 9.03 -15.16 -14.29
C GLU A 180 7.49 -15.25 -14.32
N GLU A 181 6.81 -14.14 -14.60
CA GLU A 181 5.35 -14.09 -14.73
C GLU A 181 4.81 -14.91 -15.91
N ILE A 182 5.52 -14.94 -17.05
CA ILE A 182 5.16 -15.76 -18.22
C ILE A 182 5.40 -17.26 -17.92
N ALA A 183 6.45 -17.60 -17.20
CA ALA A 183 6.73 -18.99 -16.84
C ALA A 183 5.66 -19.57 -15.90
N ASP A 184 5.19 -18.81 -14.92
CA ASP A 184 4.10 -19.19 -14.02
C ASP A 184 2.74 -19.27 -14.74
N GLY A 185 2.48 -18.35 -15.68
CA GLY A 185 1.27 -18.36 -16.50
C GLY A 185 1.16 -19.58 -17.46
N VAL A 186 2.28 -20.05 -18.00
CA VAL A 186 2.32 -21.21 -18.91
C VAL A 186 2.15 -22.53 -18.14
N ASN A 187 2.67 -22.62 -16.91
CA ASN A 187 2.51 -23.82 -16.08
C ASN A 187 1.06 -24.01 -15.59
N ASN A 188 0.28 -22.94 -15.50
CA ASN A 188 -1.12 -23.01 -15.03
C ASN A 188 -2.13 -23.35 -16.16
N LEU A 189 -1.73 -23.31 -17.41
CA LEU A 189 -2.58 -23.65 -18.58
C LEU A 189 -2.43 -25.12 -19.03
N GLY A 190 -1.53 -25.90 -18.42
CA GLY A 190 -1.17 -27.26 -18.84
C GLY A 190 -1.95 -28.40 -18.21
N THR A 191 -2.94 -28.16 -17.33
CA THR A 191 -3.69 -29.22 -16.62
C THR A 191 -5.20 -29.11 -16.76
N GLN A 192 -5.68 -28.88 -17.99
CA GLN A 192 -7.08 -29.17 -18.35
C GLN A 192 -7.08 -30.30 -19.35
N GLU A 193 -6.79 -31.53 -18.88
CA GLU A 193 -7.03 -32.71 -19.64
C GLU A 193 -8.55 -32.94 -19.75
N HIS A 194 -9.02 -32.78 -20.96
CA HIS A 194 -10.40 -32.96 -21.39
C HIS A 194 -10.74 -34.44 -21.36
N SER A 195 -11.42 -34.92 -20.35
CA SER A 195 -12.10 -36.22 -20.40
C SER A 195 -13.50 -36.00 -20.96
N ILE A 196 -13.69 -36.40 -22.20
CA ILE A 196 -15.02 -36.56 -22.83
C ILE A 196 -15.38 -38.04 -22.77
N PRO A 197 -16.65 -38.35 -22.48
CA PRO A 197 -17.18 -39.72 -22.32
C PRO A 197 -17.22 -40.54 -23.60
#